data_cf77055946146015b4fa85605e9de1e2
#
_entry.id   cf77055946146015b4fa85605e9de1e2
#
_cell.length_a   1.000
_cell.length_b   1.000
_cell.length_c   1.000
_cell.angle_alpha   90.00
_cell.angle_beta   90.00
_cell.angle_gamma   90.00
#
_symmetry.space_group_name_H-M   'P 1'
#
loop_
_entity.id
_entity.type
_entity.pdbx_description
1 polymer ?
#
loop_
_entity_poly.entity_id
_entity_poly.type
_entity_poly.pdbx_seq_one_letter_code
_entity_poly.pdbx_strand_id
1 'polypeptide(L)'
;MAKILYVEDNEMNRDMLSRRLQRRDHEILLAFDGKEGLDMMKSEKPDLVLMDMGLPVIDGWEATTTAKGDPEIKDIPIIALTAHALESDRVKALDCGADDFDTKPVAFKRLLEKIEGLLG
;
A
#
# COMPACT_ATOMS: atom_id res chain seq x y z
N MET A 1 -0.69 1.53 17.72
CA MET A 1 -0.96 2.58 16.71
C MET A 1 0.18 2.62 15.70
N ALA A 2 -0.13 2.57 14.42
CA ALA A 2 0.86 2.59 13.38
C ALA A 2 0.61 3.75 12.42
N LYS A 3 1.66 4.21 11.74
CA LYS A 3 1.57 5.21 10.68
C LYS A 3 1.50 4.44 9.36
N ILE A 4 0.37 4.53 8.67
CA ILE A 4 0.12 3.80 7.43
C ILE A 4 -0.03 4.81 6.28
N LEU A 5 0.74 4.61 5.21
CA LEU A 5 0.60 5.40 3.99
C LEU A 5 -0.30 4.62 3.03
N TYR A 6 -1.36 5.25 2.57
CA TYR A 6 -2.27 4.65 1.60
C TYR A 6 -2.15 5.42 0.27
N VAL A 7 -1.66 4.75 -0.76
CA VAL A 7 -1.44 5.35 -2.08
C VAL A 7 -2.58 4.91 -3.00
N GLU A 8 -3.46 5.84 -3.34
CA GLU A 8 -4.70 5.57 -4.09
C GLU A 8 -5.15 6.83 -4.79
N ASP A 9 -5.43 6.75 -6.09
CA ASP A 9 -5.85 7.91 -6.88
C ASP A 9 -7.36 8.18 -6.82
N ASN A 10 -8.17 7.21 -6.39
CA ASN A 10 -9.62 7.36 -6.30
C ASN A 10 -10.02 7.93 -4.95
N GLU A 11 -10.62 9.13 -4.95
CA GLU A 11 -11.00 9.82 -3.73
C GLU A 11 -11.96 9.03 -2.84
N MET A 12 -12.96 8.37 -3.45
CA MET A 12 -13.94 7.59 -2.70
C MET A 12 -13.27 6.42 -1.98
N ASN A 13 -12.37 5.72 -2.67
CA ASN A 13 -11.64 4.60 -2.07
C ASN A 13 -10.72 5.08 -0.93
N ARG A 14 -10.04 6.21 -1.13
CA ARG A 14 -9.19 6.80 -0.07
C ARG A 14 -10.02 7.09 1.18
N ASP A 15 -11.15 7.75 1.00
CA ASP A 15 -11.99 8.16 2.11
C ASP A 15 -12.54 6.96 2.87
N MET A 16 -13.09 5.98 2.16
CA MET A 16 -13.70 4.82 2.79
C MET A 16 -12.70 4.01 3.61
N LEU A 17 -11.56 3.68 3.03
CA LEU A 17 -10.59 2.83 3.71
C LEU A 17 -9.87 3.58 4.83
N SER A 18 -9.52 4.86 4.60
CA SER A 18 -8.83 5.64 5.62
C SER A 18 -9.67 5.80 6.88
N ARG A 19 -10.98 6.03 6.73
CA ARG A 19 -11.88 6.14 7.89
C ARG A 19 -11.91 4.86 8.70
N ARG A 20 -11.98 3.72 8.03
CA ARG A 20 -12.00 2.43 8.71
C ARG A 20 -10.72 2.17 9.49
N LEU A 21 -9.58 2.50 8.89
CA LEU A 21 -8.28 2.31 9.54
C LEU A 21 -8.10 3.28 10.70
N GLN A 22 -8.58 4.53 10.57
CA GLN A 22 -8.52 5.50 11.65
C GLN A 22 -9.32 5.04 12.88
N ARG A 23 -10.41 4.33 12.67
CA ARG A 23 -11.20 3.77 13.77
C ARG A 23 -10.47 2.69 14.54
N ARG A 24 -9.39 2.17 13.98
CA ARG A 24 -8.52 1.17 14.62
C ARG A 24 -7.26 1.82 15.21
N ASP A 25 -7.31 3.14 15.42
CA ASP A 25 -6.24 3.92 16.05
C ASP A 25 -4.94 3.99 15.23
N HIS A 26 -5.04 3.83 13.90
CA HIS A 26 -3.90 4.05 13.03
C HIS A 26 -3.88 5.47 12.50
N GLU A 27 -2.69 6.03 12.35
CA GLU A 27 -2.50 7.31 11.67
C GLU A 27 -2.41 7.04 10.17
N ILE A 28 -3.25 7.68 9.37
CA ILE A 28 -3.31 7.43 7.93
C ILE A 28 -2.79 8.64 7.16
N LEU A 29 -1.78 8.40 6.33
CA LEU A 29 -1.27 9.36 5.37
C LEU A 29 -1.78 8.97 4.00
N LEU A 30 -2.10 9.96 3.16
CA LEU A 30 -2.66 9.72 1.84
C LEU A 30 -1.73 10.25 0.76
N ALA A 31 -1.52 9.46 -0.28
CA ALA A 31 -0.82 9.88 -1.50
C ALA A 31 -1.73 9.56 -2.69
N PHE A 32 -1.67 10.38 -3.72
CA PHE A 32 -2.64 10.33 -4.82
C PHE A 32 -2.08 9.73 -6.11
N ASP A 33 -0.77 9.50 -6.15
CA ASP A 33 -0.11 8.82 -7.26
C ASP A 33 1.17 8.16 -6.78
N GLY A 34 1.82 7.39 -7.67
CA GLY A 34 3.00 6.63 -7.30
C GLY A 34 4.21 7.47 -6.94
N LYS A 35 4.36 8.65 -7.60
CA LYS A 35 5.48 9.54 -7.29
C LYS A 35 5.32 10.15 -5.90
N GLU A 36 4.14 10.66 -5.60
CA GLU A 36 3.85 11.20 -4.27
C GLU A 36 4.03 10.14 -3.20
N GLY A 37 3.58 8.90 -3.48
CA GLY A 37 3.76 7.78 -2.58
C GLY A 37 5.23 7.53 -2.25
N LEU A 38 6.09 7.49 -3.27
CA LEU A 38 7.53 7.30 -3.06
C LEU A 38 8.15 8.45 -2.27
N ASP A 39 7.77 9.69 -2.59
CA ASP A 39 8.29 10.87 -1.88
C ASP A 39 7.88 10.82 -0.41
N MET A 40 6.64 10.44 -0.10
CA MET A 40 6.14 10.35 1.26
C MET A 40 6.76 9.18 2.02
N MET A 41 7.07 8.07 1.36
CA MET A 41 7.81 6.98 2.01
C MET A 41 9.14 7.48 2.55
N LYS A 42 9.82 8.33 1.80
CA LYS A 42 11.12 8.89 2.22
C LYS A 42 10.97 9.94 3.30
N SER A 43 9.98 10.84 3.18
CA SER A 43 9.83 11.96 4.11
C SER A 43 9.16 11.56 5.41
N GLU A 44 8.16 10.68 5.36
CA GLU A 44 7.37 10.32 6.53
C GLU A 44 7.77 9.00 7.19
N LYS A 45 8.48 8.13 6.47
CA LYS A 45 8.92 6.82 6.98
C LYS A 45 7.76 6.06 7.63
N PRO A 46 6.68 5.77 6.88
CA PRO A 46 5.54 5.05 7.47
C PRO A 46 5.92 3.66 7.93
N ASP A 47 5.11 3.10 8.81
CA ASP A 47 5.31 1.74 9.31
C ASP A 47 4.86 0.69 8.30
N LEU A 48 3.95 1.07 7.40
CA LEU A 48 3.41 0.16 6.39
C LEU A 48 2.80 0.99 5.25
N VAL A 49 2.83 0.46 4.03
CA VAL A 49 2.25 1.10 2.85
C VAL A 49 1.19 0.19 2.24
N LEU A 50 0.03 0.76 1.94
CA LEU A 50 -1.00 0.13 1.11
C LEU A 50 -0.86 0.78 -0.28
N MET A 51 -0.48 -0.02 -1.29
CA MET A 51 -0.15 0.48 -2.61
C MET A 51 -1.13 -0.02 -3.66
N ASP A 52 -1.95 0.89 -4.21
CA ASP A 52 -2.78 0.55 -5.36
C ASP A 52 -1.88 0.32 -6.57
N MET A 53 -2.12 -0.76 -7.30
CA MET A 53 -1.29 -1.09 -8.47
C MET A 53 -1.66 -0.30 -9.71
N GLY A 54 -2.86 0.24 -9.80
CA GLY A 54 -3.35 0.98 -10.97
C GLY A 54 -3.21 2.50 -10.85
N LEU A 55 -2.07 3.00 -10.42
CA LEU A 55 -1.87 4.43 -10.16
C LEU A 55 -1.44 5.20 -11.42
N PRO A 56 -1.76 6.51 -11.49
CA PRO A 56 -1.22 7.39 -12.52
C PRO A 56 0.21 7.83 -12.18
N VAL A 57 0.87 8.44 -13.16
CA VAL A 57 2.24 8.97 -13.11
C VAL A 57 3.26 7.85 -13.02
N ILE A 58 3.37 7.20 -11.87
CA ILE A 58 4.15 5.98 -11.68
C ILE A 58 3.18 4.94 -11.11
N ASP A 59 2.97 3.83 -11.82
CA ASP A 59 2.02 2.82 -11.33
C ASP A 59 2.56 2.09 -10.10
N GLY A 60 1.67 1.33 -9.44
CA GLY A 60 2.03 0.65 -8.20
C GLY A 60 3.11 -0.41 -8.35
N TRP A 61 3.17 -1.07 -9.52
CA TRP A 61 4.23 -2.05 -9.80
C TRP A 61 5.60 -1.38 -9.79
N GLU A 62 5.72 -0.28 -10.55
CA GLU A 62 6.98 0.47 -10.65
C GLU A 62 7.34 1.12 -9.32
N ALA A 63 6.35 1.70 -8.62
CA ALA A 63 6.59 2.32 -7.32
C ALA A 63 7.11 1.30 -6.30
N THR A 64 6.51 0.10 -6.27
CA THR A 64 6.94 -0.96 -5.36
C THR A 64 8.36 -1.41 -5.68
N THR A 65 8.66 -1.64 -6.96
CA THR A 65 10.01 -2.04 -7.41
C THR A 65 11.04 -0.99 -7.01
N THR A 66 10.72 0.28 -7.24
CA THR A 66 11.61 1.40 -6.91
C THR A 66 11.86 1.47 -5.40
N ALA A 67 10.79 1.35 -4.60
CA ALA A 67 10.90 1.40 -3.14
C ALA A 67 11.77 0.27 -2.61
N LYS A 68 11.58 -0.94 -3.13
CA LYS A 68 12.34 -2.11 -2.65
C LYS A 68 13.80 -2.10 -3.11
N GLY A 69 14.12 -1.29 -4.10
CA GLY A 69 15.50 -1.06 -4.53
C GLY A 69 16.20 0.09 -3.82
N ASP A 70 15.49 0.84 -2.98
CA ASP A 70 16.04 2.01 -2.30
C ASP A 70 16.44 1.65 -0.87
N PRO A 71 17.74 1.73 -0.51
CA PRO A 71 18.20 1.37 0.84
C PRO A 71 17.53 2.12 1.98
N GLU A 72 17.00 3.33 1.73
CA GLU A 72 16.34 4.12 2.77
C GLU A 72 14.97 3.57 3.15
N ILE A 73 14.26 2.94 2.20
CA ILE A 73 12.85 2.60 2.39
C ILE A 73 12.53 1.15 2.07
N LYS A 74 13.49 0.36 1.63
CA LYS A 74 13.26 -1.03 1.20
C LYS A 74 12.65 -1.93 2.28
N ASP A 75 12.84 -1.60 3.55
CA ASP A 75 12.36 -2.41 4.66
C ASP A 75 10.94 -2.06 5.11
N ILE A 76 10.34 -1.01 4.53
CA ILE A 76 8.95 -0.65 4.83
C ILE A 76 8.03 -1.69 4.17
N PRO A 77 7.18 -2.38 4.96
CA PRO A 77 6.26 -3.37 4.37
C PRO A 77 5.27 -2.72 3.39
N ILE A 78 5.05 -3.38 2.26
CA ILE A 78 4.10 -2.91 1.24
C ILE A 78 3.09 -4.02 0.96
N ILE A 79 1.80 -3.69 1.09
CA ILE A 79 0.71 -4.57 0.66
C ILE A 79 0.20 -4.04 -0.68
N ALA A 80 0.29 -4.85 -1.73
CA ALA A 80 -0.20 -4.49 -3.04
C ALA A 80 -1.71 -4.69 -3.12
N LEU A 81 -2.44 -3.68 -3.60
CA LEU A 81 -3.89 -3.76 -3.81
C LEU A 81 -4.17 -3.70 -5.30
N THR A 82 -4.86 -4.71 -5.82
CA THR A 82 -5.16 -4.80 -7.26
C THR A 82 -6.63 -5.07 -7.51
N ALA A 83 -7.14 -4.60 -8.67
CA ALA A 83 -8.50 -4.88 -9.09
C ALA A 83 -8.64 -6.29 -9.69
N HIS A 84 -7.54 -7.00 -9.89
CA HIS A 84 -7.52 -8.31 -10.54
C HIS A 84 -7.10 -9.40 -9.56
N ALA A 85 -7.88 -10.48 -9.49
CA ALA A 85 -7.66 -11.58 -8.55
C ALA A 85 -6.94 -12.77 -9.20
N LEU A 86 -6.25 -12.55 -10.33
CA LEU A 86 -5.55 -13.62 -11.03
C LEU A 86 -4.27 -13.98 -10.30
N GLU A 87 -3.93 -15.27 -10.32
CA GLU A 87 -2.70 -15.77 -9.71
C GLU A 87 -1.46 -15.10 -10.30
N SER A 88 -1.48 -14.80 -11.60
CA SER A 88 -0.39 -14.09 -12.27
C SER A 88 -0.16 -12.70 -11.69
N ASP A 89 -1.22 -12.02 -11.26
CA ASP A 89 -1.10 -10.70 -10.64
C ASP A 89 -0.50 -10.79 -9.25
N ARG A 90 -0.87 -11.83 -8.49
CA ARG A 90 -0.30 -12.08 -7.17
C ARG A 90 1.20 -12.35 -7.28
N VAL A 91 1.59 -13.21 -8.22
CA VAL A 91 3.00 -13.52 -8.45
C VAL A 91 3.76 -12.26 -8.85
N LYS A 92 3.18 -11.46 -9.75
CA LYS A 92 3.81 -10.21 -10.19
C LYS A 92 4.02 -9.24 -9.03
N ALA A 93 3.03 -9.11 -8.14
CA ALA A 93 3.15 -8.24 -6.98
C ALA A 93 4.29 -8.67 -6.06
N LEU A 94 4.37 -9.97 -5.78
CA LEU A 94 5.42 -10.50 -4.92
C LEU A 94 6.80 -10.40 -5.58
N ASP A 95 6.87 -10.60 -6.89
CA ASP A 95 8.12 -10.46 -7.65
C ASP A 95 8.63 -9.02 -7.66
N CYS A 96 7.72 -8.03 -7.59
CA CYS A 96 8.12 -6.63 -7.45
C CYS A 96 8.68 -6.31 -6.06
N GLY A 97 8.53 -7.24 -5.12
CA GLY A 97 9.01 -7.07 -3.75
C GLY A 97 7.93 -6.73 -2.74
N ALA A 98 6.65 -6.74 -3.12
CA ALA A 98 5.57 -6.50 -2.17
C ALA A 98 5.58 -7.60 -1.11
N ASP A 99 5.29 -7.21 0.12
CA ASP A 99 5.33 -8.15 1.26
C ASP A 99 4.04 -8.96 1.36
N ASP A 100 2.94 -8.43 0.83
CA ASP A 100 1.67 -9.14 0.75
C ASP A 100 0.84 -8.54 -0.38
N PHE A 101 -0.33 -9.11 -0.60
CA PHE A 101 -1.18 -8.79 -1.74
C PHE A 101 -2.64 -8.94 -1.32
N ASP A 102 -3.50 -8.06 -1.80
CA ASP A 102 -4.95 -8.22 -1.63
C ASP A 102 -5.68 -7.66 -2.85
N THR A 103 -6.96 -7.99 -2.97
CA THR A 103 -7.76 -7.63 -4.12
C THR A 103 -8.82 -6.59 -3.76
N LYS A 104 -9.22 -5.81 -4.76
CA LYS A 104 -10.34 -4.89 -4.64
C LYS A 104 -11.60 -5.57 -5.18
N PRO A 105 -12.77 -5.31 -4.63
CA PRO A 105 -13.02 -4.41 -3.49
C PRO A 105 -12.42 -4.96 -2.19
N VAL A 106 -11.95 -4.07 -1.34
CA VAL A 106 -11.25 -4.45 -0.12
C VAL A 106 -12.19 -5.15 0.86
N ALA A 107 -11.81 -6.38 1.28
CA ALA A 107 -12.46 -7.05 2.40
C ALA A 107 -11.72 -6.58 3.66
N PHE A 108 -12.30 -5.64 4.37
CA PHE A 108 -11.58 -4.91 5.43
C PHE A 108 -11.01 -5.84 6.51
N LYS A 109 -11.79 -6.82 6.95
CA LYS A 109 -11.31 -7.75 8.00
C LYS A 109 -10.05 -8.50 7.55
N ARG A 110 -10.05 -8.99 6.30
CA ARG A 110 -8.90 -9.72 5.75
C ARG A 110 -7.70 -8.79 5.60
N LEU A 111 -7.92 -7.57 5.11
CA LEU A 111 -6.84 -6.60 4.96
C LEU A 111 -6.26 -6.21 6.31
N LEU A 112 -7.12 -5.99 7.30
CA LEU A 112 -6.68 -5.64 8.65
C LEU A 112 -5.80 -6.73 9.26
N GLU A 113 -6.16 -8.00 9.06
CA GLU A 113 -5.35 -9.13 9.53
C GLU A 113 -3.96 -9.13 8.89
N LYS A 114 -3.87 -8.82 7.59
CA LYS A 114 -2.59 -8.72 6.89
C LYS A 114 -1.75 -7.57 7.41
N ILE A 115 -2.38 -6.42 7.63
CA ILE A 115 -1.70 -5.25 8.19
C ILE A 115 -1.12 -5.58 9.56
N GLU A 116 -1.93 -6.15 10.44
CA GLU A 116 -1.50 -6.48 11.80
C GLU A 116 -0.39 -7.54 11.79
N GLY A 117 -0.47 -8.49 10.87
CA GLY A 117 0.57 -9.51 10.73
C GLY A 117 1.92 -8.94 10.32
N LEU A 118 1.94 -7.93 9.44
CA LEU A 118 3.17 -7.30 8.99
C LEU A 118 3.73 -6.30 10.02
N LEU A 119 2.88 -5.71 10.82
CA LEU A 119 3.31 -4.77 11.86
C LEU A 119 3.84 -5.50 13.11
N GLY A 120 3.57 -6.75 13.20
CA GLY A 120 4.01 -7.56 14.32
C GLY A 120 3.01 -7.55 15.44
#